data_38d5fa0c83c5dfe85d8b93e9aa30a6b8
#
_entry.id   38d5fa0c83c5dfe85d8b93e9aa30a6b8
#
_cell.length_a   1.000
_cell.length_b   1.000
_cell.length_c   1.000
_cell.angle_alpha   90.00
_cell.angle_beta   90.00
_cell.angle_gamma   90.00
#
_symmetry.space_group_name_H-M   'P 1'
#
loop_
_entity.id
_entity.type
_entity.pdbx_description
1 polymer ?
#
loop_
_entity_poly.entity_id
_entity_poly.type
_entity_poly.pdbx_seq_one_letter_code
_entity_poly.pdbx_strand_id
1 'polypeptide(L)'
;MQLVTRVKLSLRSTPKVLEVVFNFLRGGTAATAMMAWTTVRCWLMRLGLYALMRPLEQADDWAYLIDHTVQIGTVKCFAVVGVRLSQLPYPSRCLQRQDLVLIALTPMQHSTAITVKQALEQADLRTGVPRLIVSDEGGDVRGGIEQYCGDHPHTSSTCDMAHKGANLLRKLLEGDARWPEFVAQLGQTKGKLQQTSLACCMGPSLRSKARFMNLGAPLRWARWCLRMLDRPWPTGEALSDRQQAVVTKIDREQLEAKLGWLRNYREAIERWSQWHEAIQVVVRYVRRYGIGRDSVATLRSLLAAKKLSPSGRDAADTMLIFVGLHATAVRHAGELLIGSTEILESLFGELKTLERQQAGSGLTGLMLALGAIASHWTAEEMQKALEATPWKAAQAWIDERVGPTVQSQRRTLQAIFIET
;
A
#
# COMPACT_ATOMS: atom_id res chain seq x y z
N MET A 1 -23.89 -2.15 -3.40
CA MET A 1 -22.47 -2.00 -3.81
C MET A 1 -21.68 -1.12 -2.87
N GLN A 2 -22.22 0.01 -2.39
CA GLN A 2 -21.54 0.88 -1.40
C GLN A 2 -21.11 0.12 -0.12
N LEU A 3 -21.85 -0.89 0.34
CA LEU A 3 -21.44 -1.74 1.46
C LEU A 3 -20.10 -2.46 1.21
N VAL A 4 -19.83 -2.84 -0.03
CA VAL A 4 -18.55 -3.49 -0.41
C VAL A 4 -17.47 -2.45 -0.61
N THR A 5 -17.71 -1.41 -1.42
CA THR A 5 -16.66 -0.46 -1.84
C THR A 5 -16.30 0.57 -0.76
N ARG A 6 -17.25 0.99 0.09
CA ARG A 6 -17.05 2.02 1.12
C ARG A 6 -16.95 1.43 2.54
N VAL A 7 -17.86 0.51 2.89
CA VAL A 7 -17.92 -0.11 4.23
C VAL A 7 -17.00 -1.32 4.33
N LYS A 8 -16.49 -1.81 3.20
CA LYS A 8 -15.58 -2.97 3.10
C LYS A 8 -16.18 -4.28 3.62
N LEU A 9 -17.51 -4.42 3.51
CA LEU A 9 -18.17 -5.69 3.80
C LEU A 9 -17.70 -6.76 2.81
N SER A 10 -17.63 -8.00 3.30
CA SER A 10 -17.32 -9.13 2.45
C SER A 10 -18.43 -9.37 1.41
N LEU A 11 -18.07 -9.91 0.25
CA LEU A 11 -19.03 -10.28 -0.78
C LEU A 11 -20.11 -11.22 -0.24
N ARG A 12 -19.73 -12.15 0.65
CA ARG A 12 -20.66 -13.13 1.24
C ARG A 12 -21.51 -12.54 2.36
N SER A 13 -20.99 -11.55 3.10
CA SER A 13 -21.74 -10.89 4.18
C SER A 13 -22.73 -9.85 3.66
N THR A 14 -22.47 -9.25 2.50
CA THR A 14 -23.31 -8.18 1.95
C THR A 14 -24.78 -8.58 1.77
N PRO A 15 -25.14 -9.72 1.13
CA PRO A 15 -26.53 -10.16 1.05
C PRO A 15 -27.17 -10.38 2.42
N LYS A 16 -26.45 -10.98 3.36
CA LYS A 16 -26.95 -11.26 4.71
C LYS A 16 -27.27 -9.98 5.49
N VAL A 17 -26.38 -8.97 5.40
CA VAL A 17 -26.62 -7.67 6.04
C VAL A 17 -27.86 -6.99 5.42
N LEU A 18 -28.01 -7.04 4.09
CA LEU A 18 -29.17 -6.50 3.41
C LEU A 18 -30.46 -7.24 3.86
N GLU A 19 -30.41 -8.55 3.97
CA GLU A 19 -31.53 -9.37 4.48
C GLU A 19 -31.96 -8.92 5.88
N VAL A 20 -31.02 -8.80 6.81
CA VAL A 20 -31.29 -8.32 8.17
C VAL A 20 -31.92 -6.93 8.16
N VAL A 21 -31.34 -5.99 7.40
CA VAL A 21 -31.85 -4.60 7.33
C VAL A 21 -33.25 -4.57 6.72
N PHE A 22 -33.49 -5.27 5.63
CA PHE A 22 -34.80 -5.29 4.98
C PHE A 22 -35.87 -5.97 5.86
N ASN A 23 -35.56 -7.06 6.53
CA ASN A 23 -36.47 -7.72 7.47
C ASN A 23 -36.81 -6.79 8.64
N PHE A 24 -35.84 -6.07 9.17
CA PHE A 24 -36.05 -5.08 10.22
C PHE A 24 -37.01 -3.95 9.75
N LEU A 25 -36.75 -3.37 8.57
CA LEU A 25 -37.56 -2.28 8.01
C LEU A 25 -38.99 -2.71 7.66
N ARG A 26 -39.24 -3.98 7.37
CA ARG A 26 -40.55 -4.56 7.05
C ARG A 26 -41.29 -5.13 8.25
N GLY A 27 -40.81 -4.94 9.47
CA GLY A 27 -41.45 -5.45 10.68
C GLY A 27 -41.43 -6.98 10.83
N GLY A 28 -40.45 -7.65 10.22
CA GLY A 28 -40.21 -9.10 10.42
C GLY A 28 -41.12 -10.02 9.62
N THR A 29 -41.94 -9.54 8.69
CA THR A 29 -42.94 -10.33 7.98
C THR A 29 -42.49 -10.84 6.62
N ALA A 30 -41.71 -11.80 6.52
CA ALA A 30 -41.33 -12.66 5.39
C ALA A 30 -39.85 -12.62 5.02
N ALA A 31 -39.25 -13.78 5.05
CA ALA A 31 -37.89 -13.99 4.47
C ALA A 31 -37.97 -13.79 2.94
N THR A 32 -37.65 -12.58 2.49
CA THR A 32 -37.47 -12.34 1.05
C THR A 32 -36.13 -12.95 0.68
N ALA A 33 -36.08 -13.91 -0.20
CA ALA A 33 -34.85 -14.47 -0.73
C ALA A 33 -33.96 -13.33 -1.28
N MET A 34 -32.90 -13.02 -0.58
CA MET A 34 -31.97 -11.98 -0.99
C MET A 34 -31.03 -12.50 -2.06
N MET A 35 -30.44 -11.58 -2.81
CA MET A 35 -29.50 -11.90 -3.88
C MET A 35 -28.34 -12.80 -3.42
N ALA A 36 -27.86 -13.64 -4.30
CA ALA A 36 -26.67 -14.44 -4.03
C ALA A 36 -25.41 -13.57 -3.97
N TRP A 37 -24.42 -13.98 -3.19
CA TRP A 37 -23.13 -13.29 -3.12
C TRP A 37 -22.41 -13.22 -4.48
N THR A 38 -22.67 -14.18 -5.37
CA THR A 38 -22.19 -14.20 -6.75
C THR A 38 -22.74 -13.04 -7.56
N THR A 39 -24.00 -12.64 -7.33
CA THR A 39 -24.60 -11.44 -7.94
C THR A 39 -23.85 -10.17 -7.51
N VAL A 40 -23.56 -10.05 -6.22
CA VAL A 40 -22.76 -8.93 -5.69
C VAL A 40 -21.38 -8.89 -6.35
N ARG A 41 -20.72 -10.04 -6.50
CA ARG A 41 -19.44 -10.18 -7.20
C ARG A 41 -19.56 -9.75 -8.67
N CYS A 42 -20.59 -10.21 -9.39
CA CYS A 42 -20.82 -9.81 -10.78
C CYS A 42 -21.03 -8.28 -10.91
N TRP A 43 -21.80 -7.68 -10.03
CA TRP A 43 -21.99 -6.23 -10.02
C TRP A 43 -20.68 -5.49 -9.77
N LEU A 44 -19.84 -5.95 -8.85
CA LEU A 44 -18.55 -5.35 -8.57
C LEU A 44 -17.64 -5.35 -9.81
N MET A 45 -17.58 -6.47 -10.54
CA MET A 45 -16.80 -6.57 -11.78
C MET A 45 -17.36 -5.72 -12.91
N ARG A 46 -18.69 -5.62 -13.04
CA ARG A 46 -19.36 -4.74 -14.01
C ARG A 46 -19.04 -3.27 -13.73
N LEU A 47 -19.12 -2.82 -12.47
CA LEU A 47 -18.71 -1.47 -12.07
C LEU A 47 -17.23 -1.22 -12.38
N GLY A 48 -16.38 -2.20 -12.12
CA GLY A 48 -14.95 -2.11 -12.44
C GLY A 48 -14.68 -1.99 -13.93
N LEU A 49 -15.37 -2.78 -14.75
CA LEU A 49 -15.27 -2.66 -16.22
C LEU A 49 -15.78 -1.30 -16.71
N TYR A 50 -16.91 -0.82 -16.18
CA TYR A 50 -17.41 0.50 -16.51
C TYR A 50 -16.36 1.59 -16.21
N ALA A 51 -15.77 1.56 -15.01
CA ALA A 51 -14.72 2.51 -14.63
C ALA A 51 -13.52 2.45 -15.58
N LEU A 52 -13.15 1.23 -16.01
CA LEU A 52 -12.05 1.00 -16.95
C LEU A 52 -12.37 1.48 -18.36
N MET A 53 -13.62 1.38 -18.82
CA MET A 53 -14.01 1.63 -20.24
C MET A 53 -14.63 3.00 -20.45
N ARG A 54 -15.10 3.71 -19.40
CA ARG A 54 -15.72 5.03 -19.56
C ARG A 54 -14.75 6.02 -20.20
N PRO A 55 -15.25 6.97 -21.00
CA PRO A 55 -14.44 8.07 -21.51
C PRO A 55 -13.78 8.85 -20.36
N LEU A 56 -12.55 9.27 -20.59
CA LEU A 56 -11.79 10.10 -19.67
C LEU A 56 -11.52 11.46 -20.31
N GLU A 57 -11.29 12.45 -19.49
CA GLU A 57 -10.94 13.79 -19.95
C GLU A 57 -9.54 13.78 -20.56
N GLN A 58 -9.41 14.35 -21.75
CA GLN A 58 -8.11 14.58 -22.40
C GLN A 58 -7.48 15.82 -21.79
N ALA A 59 -6.28 15.68 -21.19
CA ALA A 59 -5.59 16.78 -20.53
C ALA A 59 -4.08 16.50 -20.40
N ASP A 60 -3.32 17.55 -20.20
CA ASP A 60 -1.85 17.53 -20.10
C ASP A 60 -1.31 17.56 -18.67
N ASP A 61 -2.21 17.57 -17.67
CA ASP A 61 -1.87 17.61 -16.24
C ASP A 61 -2.14 16.29 -15.48
N TRP A 62 -2.33 15.21 -16.20
CA TRP A 62 -2.45 13.89 -15.56
C TRP A 62 -1.14 13.48 -14.89
N ALA A 63 -1.23 12.98 -13.68
CA ALA A 63 -0.17 12.18 -13.05
C ALA A 63 -0.62 10.72 -13.00
N TYR A 64 0.21 9.84 -13.54
CA TYR A 64 0.01 8.40 -13.49
C TYR A 64 0.74 7.81 -12.29
N LEU A 65 0.02 7.10 -11.44
CA LEU A 65 0.58 6.23 -10.42
C LEU A 65 0.53 4.81 -10.98
N ILE A 66 1.67 4.16 -11.08
CA ILE A 66 1.77 2.86 -11.72
C ILE A 66 2.46 1.84 -10.82
N ASP A 67 1.95 0.62 -10.85
CA ASP A 67 2.55 -0.52 -10.15
C ASP A 67 1.94 -1.83 -10.67
N HIS A 68 2.61 -2.95 -10.35
CA HIS A 68 2.08 -4.27 -10.58
C HIS A 68 1.23 -4.75 -9.41
N THR A 69 -0.02 -5.09 -9.68
CA THR A 69 -0.88 -5.80 -8.71
C THR A 69 -1.03 -7.26 -9.12
N VAL A 70 -1.36 -8.11 -8.19
CA VAL A 70 -1.63 -9.54 -8.37
C VAL A 70 -0.59 -10.24 -9.27
N GLN A 71 0.20 -11.10 -8.68
CA GLN A 71 1.15 -11.94 -9.40
C GLN A 71 0.79 -13.40 -9.19
N ILE A 72 0.69 -14.18 -10.29
CA ILE A 72 0.55 -15.62 -10.24
C ILE A 72 1.51 -16.25 -11.25
N GLY A 73 2.47 -16.97 -10.71
CA GLY A 73 3.57 -17.43 -11.51
C GLY A 73 4.28 -16.24 -12.15
N THR A 74 4.36 -16.23 -13.47
CA THR A 74 4.95 -15.15 -14.27
C THR A 74 3.98 -14.04 -14.62
N VAL A 75 2.65 -14.29 -14.52
CA VAL A 75 1.62 -13.31 -14.89
C VAL A 75 1.50 -12.23 -13.82
N LYS A 76 1.67 -10.99 -14.23
CA LYS A 76 1.44 -9.78 -13.41
C LYS A 76 0.34 -8.95 -14.04
N CYS A 77 -0.38 -8.17 -13.24
CA CYS A 77 -1.30 -7.18 -13.75
C CYS A 77 -0.71 -5.79 -13.54
N PHE A 78 -0.42 -5.09 -14.61
CA PHE A 78 0.03 -3.70 -14.59
C PHE A 78 -1.18 -2.78 -14.47
N ALA A 79 -1.18 -1.90 -13.48
CA ALA A 79 -2.25 -0.95 -13.21
C ALA A 79 -1.73 0.48 -13.40
N VAL A 80 -2.51 1.29 -14.11
CA VAL A 80 -2.31 2.74 -14.25
C VAL A 80 -3.50 3.43 -13.60
N VAL A 81 -3.24 4.16 -12.53
CA VAL A 81 -4.23 4.97 -11.83
C VAL A 81 -3.82 6.43 -11.99
N GLY A 82 -4.74 7.26 -12.46
CA GLY A 82 -4.49 8.67 -12.72
C GLY A 82 -5.07 9.58 -11.68
N VAL A 83 -4.45 10.74 -11.53
CA VAL A 83 -4.99 11.92 -10.83
C VAL A 83 -4.73 13.17 -11.66
N ARG A 84 -5.62 14.14 -11.59
CA ARG A 84 -5.43 15.46 -12.19
C ARG A 84 -4.68 16.37 -11.22
N LEU A 85 -3.48 16.81 -11.59
CA LEU A 85 -2.64 17.66 -10.73
C LEU A 85 -3.32 18.99 -10.40
N SER A 86 -4.08 19.55 -11.34
CA SER A 86 -4.84 20.79 -11.17
C SER A 86 -5.99 20.66 -10.18
N GLN A 87 -6.53 19.46 -9.99
CA GLN A 87 -7.66 19.21 -9.07
C GLN A 87 -7.21 18.89 -7.65
N LEU A 88 -5.91 18.68 -7.42
CA LEU A 88 -5.40 18.40 -6.09
C LEU A 88 -5.35 19.67 -5.23
N PRO A 89 -5.74 19.59 -3.94
CA PRO A 89 -5.72 20.75 -3.05
C PRO A 89 -4.27 21.23 -2.83
N TYR A 90 -4.06 22.53 -2.94
CA TYR A 90 -2.76 23.16 -2.68
C TYR A 90 -2.67 23.59 -1.19
N PRO A 91 -1.53 23.44 -0.51
CA PRO A 91 -0.27 22.83 -0.96
C PRO A 91 -0.21 21.32 -0.72
N SER A 92 -1.30 20.67 -0.33
CA SER A 92 -1.31 19.22 -0.04
C SER A 92 -1.19 18.40 -1.32
N ARG A 93 -0.41 17.33 -1.26
CA ARG A 93 -0.33 16.27 -2.29
C ARG A 93 -0.67 14.90 -1.70
N CYS A 94 -1.36 14.91 -0.54
CA CYS A 94 -1.85 13.70 0.09
C CYS A 94 -3.10 13.23 -0.66
N LEU A 95 -2.92 12.20 -1.49
CA LEU A 95 -3.97 11.66 -2.33
C LEU A 95 -5.06 10.99 -1.51
N GLN A 96 -6.29 11.25 -1.91
CA GLN A 96 -7.49 10.60 -1.40
C GLN A 96 -8.06 9.66 -2.48
N ARG A 97 -8.85 8.68 -2.07
CA ARG A 97 -9.45 7.74 -3.03
C ARG A 97 -10.32 8.43 -4.08
N GLN A 98 -11.02 9.48 -3.72
CA GLN A 98 -11.87 10.25 -4.61
C GLN A 98 -11.10 11.00 -5.71
N ASP A 99 -9.79 11.21 -5.53
CA ASP A 99 -8.93 11.87 -6.51
C ASP A 99 -8.51 10.91 -7.62
N LEU A 100 -8.76 9.60 -7.45
CA LEU A 100 -8.21 8.54 -8.28
C LEU A 100 -9.16 8.16 -9.42
N VAL A 101 -8.57 7.88 -10.58
CA VAL A 101 -9.25 7.32 -11.74
C VAL A 101 -8.47 6.13 -12.25
N LEU A 102 -9.11 4.96 -12.41
CA LEU A 102 -8.48 3.83 -13.08
C LEU A 102 -8.39 4.09 -14.58
N ILE A 103 -7.16 4.23 -15.09
CA ILE A 103 -6.90 4.49 -16.51
C ILE A 103 -6.69 3.18 -17.26
N ALA A 104 -5.82 2.30 -16.77
CA ALA A 104 -5.53 1.03 -17.43
C ALA A 104 -5.34 -0.12 -16.44
N LEU A 105 -5.66 -1.31 -16.90
CA LEU A 105 -5.45 -2.56 -16.18
C LEU A 105 -5.02 -3.61 -17.20
N THR A 106 -3.73 -3.92 -17.23
CA THR A 106 -3.12 -4.73 -18.29
C THR A 106 -2.49 -6.00 -17.70
N PRO A 107 -3.13 -7.17 -17.83
CA PRO A 107 -2.49 -8.45 -17.53
C PRO A 107 -1.31 -8.69 -18.48
N MET A 108 -0.15 -9.05 -17.93
CA MET A 108 1.09 -9.29 -18.68
C MET A 108 1.64 -10.68 -18.32
N GLN A 109 1.88 -11.52 -19.34
CA GLN A 109 2.56 -12.80 -19.15
C GLN A 109 4.00 -12.60 -18.65
N HIS A 110 4.70 -11.65 -19.27
CA HIS A 110 6.03 -11.20 -18.89
C HIS A 110 6.05 -9.69 -18.89
N SER A 111 6.46 -9.12 -17.75
CA SER A 111 6.66 -7.68 -17.65
C SER A 111 8.09 -7.35 -18.08
N THR A 112 8.22 -6.54 -19.11
CA THR A 112 9.48 -6.02 -19.64
C THR A 112 9.35 -4.51 -19.83
N ALA A 113 10.48 -3.80 -20.00
CA ALA A 113 10.45 -2.37 -20.31
C ALA A 113 9.58 -2.05 -21.54
N ILE A 114 9.63 -2.90 -22.57
CA ILE A 114 8.83 -2.70 -23.81
C ILE A 114 7.34 -2.84 -23.52
N THR A 115 6.93 -3.89 -22.79
CA THR A 115 5.50 -4.09 -22.48
C THR A 115 4.94 -3.03 -21.55
N VAL A 116 5.75 -2.51 -20.63
CA VAL A 116 5.38 -1.38 -19.76
C VAL A 116 5.22 -0.10 -20.59
N LYS A 117 6.17 0.21 -21.48
CA LYS A 117 6.07 1.35 -22.40
C LYS A 117 4.79 1.28 -23.21
N GLN A 118 4.51 0.15 -23.86
CA GLN A 118 3.30 -0.07 -24.67
C GLN A 118 2.01 0.13 -23.84
N ALA A 119 2.01 -0.33 -22.58
CA ALA A 119 0.86 -0.12 -21.69
C ALA A 119 0.65 1.36 -21.33
N LEU A 120 1.72 2.16 -21.22
CA LEU A 120 1.65 3.60 -21.00
C LEU A 120 1.14 4.31 -22.27
N GLU A 121 1.61 3.93 -23.46
CA GLU A 121 1.13 4.45 -24.74
C GLU A 121 -0.36 4.15 -24.98
N GLN A 122 -0.84 3.00 -24.51
CA GLN A 122 -2.28 2.70 -24.54
C GLN A 122 -3.08 3.50 -23.49
N ALA A 123 -2.46 3.86 -22.38
CA ALA A 123 -3.09 4.69 -21.36
C ALA A 123 -3.24 6.14 -21.81
N ASP A 124 -2.25 6.70 -22.49
CA ASP A 124 -2.26 8.10 -22.95
C ASP A 124 -3.29 8.34 -24.07
N LEU A 125 -3.63 7.34 -24.88
CA LEU A 125 -4.76 7.43 -25.82
C LEU A 125 -6.10 7.77 -25.12
N ARG A 126 -6.20 7.46 -23.83
CA ARG A 126 -7.42 7.69 -23.05
C ARG A 126 -7.46 9.03 -22.33
N THR A 127 -6.31 9.61 -22.04
CA THR A 127 -6.20 10.78 -21.14
C THR A 127 -5.39 11.94 -21.75
N GLY A 128 -4.67 11.69 -22.83
CA GLY A 128 -3.55 12.51 -23.28
C GLY A 128 -2.26 12.13 -22.56
N VAL A 129 -1.14 12.67 -23.06
CA VAL A 129 0.21 12.41 -22.54
C VAL A 129 0.32 12.95 -21.11
N PRO A 130 0.68 12.11 -20.10
CA PRO A 130 0.72 12.54 -18.72
C PRO A 130 1.87 13.53 -18.45
N ARG A 131 1.64 14.45 -17.53
CA ARG A 131 2.67 15.35 -17.02
C ARG A 131 3.69 14.60 -16.15
N LEU A 132 3.24 13.62 -15.40
CA LEU A 132 4.03 12.93 -14.39
C LEU A 132 3.71 11.44 -14.37
N ILE A 133 4.75 10.61 -14.21
CA ILE A 133 4.61 9.19 -13.89
C ILE A 133 5.29 8.93 -12.54
N VAL A 134 4.57 8.30 -11.61
CA VAL A 134 5.06 7.93 -10.28
C VAL A 134 5.06 6.42 -10.15
N SER A 135 6.20 5.83 -9.76
CA SER A 135 6.33 4.37 -9.62
C SER A 135 7.25 3.97 -8.47
N ASP A 136 7.26 2.69 -8.13
CA ASP A 136 8.42 2.11 -7.47
C ASP A 136 9.59 1.97 -8.48
N GLU A 137 10.80 1.69 -7.98
CA GLU A 137 11.99 1.54 -8.85
C GLU A 137 12.17 0.10 -9.39
N GLY A 138 11.09 -0.64 -9.65
CA GLY A 138 11.16 -1.96 -10.28
C GLY A 138 11.85 -1.90 -11.64
N GLY A 139 12.79 -2.80 -11.94
CA GLY A 139 13.67 -2.68 -13.12
C GLY A 139 12.92 -2.66 -14.45
N ASP A 140 11.87 -3.45 -14.61
CA ASP A 140 11.00 -3.49 -15.78
C ASP A 140 10.16 -2.22 -15.93
N VAL A 141 9.60 -1.73 -14.81
CA VAL A 141 8.80 -0.50 -14.76
C VAL A 141 9.68 0.72 -15.05
N ARG A 142 10.84 0.80 -14.39
CA ARG A 142 11.79 1.89 -14.59
C ARG A 142 12.25 1.98 -16.05
N GLY A 143 12.69 0.85 -16.64
CA GLY A 143 13.13 0.83 -18.03
C GLY A 143 12.02 1.23 -19.01
N GLY A 144 10.76 0.82 -18.73
CA GLY A 144 9.60 1.22 -19.53
C GLY A 144 9.30 2.71 -19.45
N ILE A 145 9.38 3.29 -18.25
CA ILE A 145 9.20 4.74 -18.03
C ILE A 145 10.32 5.53 -18.72
N GLU A 146 11.58 5.10 -18.59
CA GLU A 146 12.72 5.77 -19.23
C GLU A 146 12.54 5.82 -20.76
N GLN A 147 12.13 4.71 -21.39
CA GLN A 147 11.82 4.67 -22.82
C GLN A 147 10.62 5.56 -23.18
N TYR A 148 9.54 5.51 -22.41
CA TYR A 148 8.35 6.33 -22.63
C TYR A 148 8.66 7.82 -22.53
N CYS A 149 9.38 8.26 -21.48
CA CYS A 149 9.78 9.65 -21.31
C CYS A 149 10.76 10.12 -22.39
N GLY A 150 11.59 9.22 -22.96
CA GLY A 150 12.45 9.52 -24.10
C GLY A 150 11.67 9.98 -25.33
N ASP A 151 10.52 9.34 -25.59
CA ASP A 151 9.63 9.70 -26.70
C ASP A 151 8.69 10.87 -26.34
N HIS A 152 8.47 11.11 -25.04
CA HIS A 152 7.57 12.15 -24.53
C HIS A 152 8.31 13.13 -23.60
N PRO A 153 9.11 14.07 -24.11
CA PRO A 153 9.97 14.96 -23.32
C PRO A 153 9.20 15.90 -22.37
N HIS A 154 7.89 15.99 -22.56
CA HIS A 154 6.99 16.71 -21.65
C HIS A 154 6.50 15.88 -20.46
N THR A 155 6.80 14.58 -20.40
CA THR A 155 6.53 13.74 -19.26
C THR A 155 7.75 13.68 -18.36
N SER A 156 7.54 13.82 -17.07
CA SER A 156 8.59 13.59 -16.06
C SER A 156 8.25 12.37 -15.22
N SER A 157 9.24 11.78 -14.58
CA SER A 157 9.02 10.67 -13.65
C SER A 157 9.53 11.00 -12.26
N THR A 158 8.81 10.50 -11.25
CA THR A 158 9.25 10.51 -9.86
C THR A 158 9.13 9.10 -9.28
N CYS A 159 9.93 8.82 -8.25
CA CYS A 159 9.87 7.55 -7.56
C CYS A 159 9.11 7.67 -6.25
N ASP A 160 8.55 6.54 -5.78
CA ASP A 160 7.97 6.46 -4.45
C ASP A 160 9.05 6.65 -3.38
N MET A 161 8.91 7.73 -2.61
CA MET A 161 9.87 8.11 -1.58
C MET A 161 9.90 7.12 -0.41
N ALA A 162 8.78 6.45 -0.12
CA ALA A 162 8.73 5.44 0.94
C ALA A 162 9.52 4.19 0.54
N HIS A 163 9.39 3.75 -0.72
CA HIS A 163 10.20 2.65 -1.27
C HIS A 163 11.68 3.00 -1.29
N LYS A 164 12.04 4.21 -1.71
CA LYS A 164 13.43 4.68 -1.67
C LYS A 164 14.00 4.69 -0.26
N GLY A 165 13.25 5.22 0.69
CA GLY A 165 13.63 5.22 2.11
C GLY A 165 13.80 3.80 2.67
N ALA A 166 12.90 2.88 2.31
CA ALA A 166 12.99 1.47 2.71
C ALA A 166 14.22 0.77 2.12
N ASN A 167 14.56 1.05 0.85
CA ASN A 167 15.76 0.52 0.20
C ASN A 167 17.04 1.05 0.85
N LEU A 168 17.08 2.34 1.19
CA LEU A 168 18.20 2.92 1.93
C LEU A 168 18.34 2.28 3.32
N LEU A 169 17.24 2.17 4.07
CA LEU A 169 17.23 1.50 5.38
C LEU A 169 17.69 0.04 5.28
N ARG A 170 17.24 -0.67 4.25
CA ARG A 170 17.69 -2.04 4.00
C ARG A 170 19.20 -2.10 3.84
N LYS A 171 19.77 -1.25 2.97
CA LYS A 171 21.22 -1.21 2.72
C LYS A 171 22.00 -0.91 4.01
N LEU A 172 21.54 0.06 4.80
CA LEU A 172 22.21 0.44 6.06
C LEU A 172 22.13 -0.66 7.12
N LEU A 173 21.00 -1.35 7.24
CA LEU A 173 20.78 -2.39 8.23
C LEU A 173 21.45 -3.72 7.83
N GLU A 174 21.40 -4.09 6.56
CA GLU A 174 22.10 -5.28 6.05
C GLU A 174 23.63 -5.13 6.15
N GLY A 175 24.13 -3.90 6.14
CA GLY A 175 25.54 -3.57 6.42
C GLY A 175 25.94 -3.61 7.92
N ASP A 176 24.98 -3.72 8.84
CA ASP A 176 25.26 -3.84 10.29
C ASP A 176 25.13 -5.30 10.74
N ALA A 177 26.26 -5.93 11.09
CA ALA A 177 26.31 -7.34 11.51
C ALA A 177 25.38 -7.68 12.69
N ARG A 178 25.03 -6.71 13.54
CA ARG A 178 24.11 -6.90 14.68
C ARG A 178 22.65 -7.00 14.28
N TRP A 179 22.29 -6.55 13.08
CA TRP A 179 20.88 -6.52 12.65
C TRP A 179 20.25 -7.91 12.50
N PRO A 180 20.88 -8.91 11.84
CA PRO A 180 20.33 -10.26 11.76
C PRO A 180 20.11 -10.92 13.12
N GLU A 181 21.05 -10.74 14.05
CA GLU A 181 20.97 -11.28 15.41
C GLU A 181 19.81 -10.63 16.18
N PHE A 182 19.68 -9.31 16.12
CA PHE A 182 18.58 -8.58 16.74
C PHE A 182 17.21 -9.10 16.23
N VAL A 183 17.07 -9.29 14.92
CA VAL A 183 15.84 -9.81 14.31
C VAL A 183 15.53 -11.23 14.80
N ALA A 184 16.54 -12.08 14.90
CA ALA A 184 16.39 -13.45 15.41
C ALA A 184 15.94 -13.46 16.88
N GLN A 185 16.58 -12.65 17.72
CA GLN A 185 16.22 -12.54 19.15
C GLN A 185 14.84 -11.94 19.35
N LEU A 186 14.46 -10.92 18.56
CA LEU A 186 13.12 -10.34 18.57
C LEU A 186 12.05 -11.40 18.27
N GLY A 187 12.29 -12.25 17.25
CA GLY A 187 11.40 -13.35 16.88
C GLY A 187 11.22 -14.38 18.01
N GLN A 188 12.32 -14.79 18.65
CA GLN A 188 12.32 -15.72 19.78
C GLN A 188 11.62 -15.13 21.00
N THR A 189 11.87 -13.86 21.29
CA THR A 189 11.31 -13.14 22.44
C THR A 189 9.78 -13.14 22.42
N LYS A 190 9.18 -13.02 21.25
CA LYS A 190 7.72 -13.04 21.10
C LYS A 190 7.11 -14.31 21.68
N GLY A 191 7.63 -15.50 21.34
CA GLY A 191 7.15 -16.77 21.87
C GLY A 191 7.33 -16.88 23.39
N LYS A 192 8.45 -16.36 23.91
CA LYS A 192 8.77 -16.38 25.36
C LYS A 192 7.87 -15.48 26.20
N LEU A 193 7.25 -14.45 25.61
CA LEU A 193 6.38 -13.49 26.30
C LEU A 193 4.89 -13.83 26.20
N GLN A 194 4.47 -14.47 25.10
CA GLN A 194 3.07 -14.58 24.70
C GLN A 194 2.15 -15.22 25.75
N GLN A 195 2.65 -16.18 26.54
CA GLN A 195 1.88 -16.92 27.54
C GLN A 195 2.29 -16.57 28.96
N THR A 196 2.73 -15.36 29.23
CA THR A 196 3.18 -14.93 30.56
C THR A 196 2.54 -13.60 30.95
N SER A 197 2.71 -13.17 32.21
CA SER A 197 2.29 -11.85 32.70
C SER A 197 2.91 -10.71 31.90
N LEU A 198 4.00 -10.97 31.15
CA LEU A 198 4.69 -10.03 30.29
C LEU A 198 4.14 -9.97 28.85
N ALA A 199 2.99 -10.57 28.56
CA ALA A 199 2.36 -10.51 27.23
C ALA A 199 2.14 -9.07 26.73
N CYS A 200 1.91 -8.12 27.64
CA CYS A 200 1.81 -6.69 27.33
C CYS A 200 3.12 -6.07 26.82
N CYS A 201 4.25 -6.74 27.03
CA CYS A 201 5.58 -6.31 26.58
C CYS A 201 6.00 -6.96 25.24
N MET A 202 5.12 -7.72 24.60
CA MET A 202 5.45 -8.35 23.31
C MET A 202 5.84 -7.34 22.25
N GLY A 203 6.92 -7.65 21.51
CA GLY A 203 7.35 -6.89 20.35
C GLY A 203 6.46 -7.10 19.13
N PRO A 204 6.43 -6.13 18.22
CA PRO A 204 5.73 -6.28 16.95
C PRO A 204 6.38 -7.35 16.08
N SER A 205 5.56 -8.03 15.28
CA SER A 205 6.08 -8.98 14.30
C SER A 205 6.76 -8.24 13.14
N LEU A 206 7.99 -8.62 12.82
CA LEU A 206 8.62 -8.21 11.58
C LEU A 206 8.08 -9.08 10.44
N ARG A 207 7.24 -8.50 9.58
CA ARG A 207 6.75 -9.17 8.38
C ARG A 207 7.89 -9.28 7.37
N SER A 208 7.99 -10.42 6.67
CA SER A 208 9.02 -10.64 5.63
C SER A 208 8.88 -9.65 4.46
N LYS A 209 7.64 -9.38 4.03
CA LYS A 209 7.32 -8.35 3.03
C LYS A 209 7.19 -6.98 3.71
N ALA A 210 7.71 -5.95 3.07
CA ALA A 210 7.71 -4.57 3.56
C ALA A 210 8.38 -4.39 4.96
N ARG A 211 9.32 -5.28 5.32
CA ARG A 211 10.04 -5.25 6.60
C ARG A 211 10.63 -3.88 6.88
N PHE A 212 11.31 -3.31 5.89
CA PHE A 212 12.06 -2.06 6.03
C PHE A 212 11.17 -0.81 5.95
N MET A 213 9.96 -0.91 5.43
CA MET A 213 8.96 0.17 5.48
C MET A 213 8.34 0.33 6.88
N ASN A 214 8.29 -0.75 7.67
CA ASN A 214 7.58 -0.81 8.96
C ASN A 214 8.52 -0.89 10.18
N LEU A 215 9.75 -0.42 10.06
CA LEU A 215 10.76 -0.47 11.13
C LEU A 215 10.46 0.41 12.33
N GLY A 216 9.64 1.44 12.18
CA GLY A 216 9.34 2.34 13.28
C GLY A 216 8.71 1.66 14.49
N ALA A 217 7.88 0.63 14.31
CA ALA A 217 7.24 -0.07 15.41
C ALA A 217 8.24 -0.90 16.26
N PRO A 218 9.07 -1.78 15.68
CA PRO A 218 10.06 -2.53 16.45
C PRO A 218 11.14 -1.64 17.11
N LEU A 219 11.56 -0.57 16.46
CA LEU A 219 12.53 0.36 17.06
C LEU A 219 11.93 1.15 18.24
N ARG A 220 10.69 1.62 18.11
CA ARG A 220 9.99 2.26 19.24
C ARG A 220 9.75 1.29 20.39
N TRP A 221 9.38 0.05 20.09
CA TRP A 221 9.23 -1.00 21.09
C TRP A 221 10.54 -1.28 21.82
N ALA A 222 11.64 -1.47 21.11
CA ALA A 222 12.95 -1.73 21.71
C ALA A 222 13.39 -0.57 22.63
N ARG A 223 13.23 0.67 22.19
CA ARG A 223 13.53 1.85 23.02
C ARG A 223 12.63 1.96 24.24
N TRP A 224 11.36 1.59 24.11
CA TRP A 224 10.44 1.56 25.24
C TRP A 224 10.82 0.48 26.25
N CYS A 225 11.16 -0.74 25.81
CA CYS A 225 11.65 -1.80 26.68
C CYS A 225 12.94 -1.41 27.41
N LEU A 226 13.91 -0.81 26.70
CA LEU A 226 15.13 -0.31 27.35
C LEU A 226 14.82 0.70 28.45
N ARG A 227 13.89 1.62 28.24
CA ARG A 227 13.48 2.57 29.28
C ARG A 227 12.87 1.89 30.49
N MET A 228 12.07 0.81 30.30
CA MET A 228 11.53 0.03 31.41
C MET A 228 12.59 -0.72 32.21
N LEU A 229 13.61 -1.25 31.52
CA LEU A 229 14.70 -1.97 32.13
C LEU A 229 15.63 -1.06 32.95
N ASP A 230 15.83 0.20 32.48
CA ASP A 230 16.84 1.11 33.05
C ASP A 230 16.28 2.02 34.16
N ARG A 231 15.02 2.38 34.07
CA ARG A 231 14.45 3.34 35.02
C ARG A 231 13.91 2.65 36.27
N PRO A 232 14.04 3.29 37.44
CA PRO A 232 13.28 2.87 38.61
C PRO A 232 11.78 2.96 38.27
N TRP A 233 11.04 1.93 38.66
CA TRP A 233 9.62 1.94 38.43
C TRP A 233 8.93 2.91 39.38
N PRO A 234 7.96 3.67 38.88
CA PRO A 234 7.21 4.57 39.74
C PRO A 234 6.45 3.74 40.79
N THR A 235 6.49 4.20 42.05
CA THR A 235 5.85 3.57 43.18
C THR A 235 4.90 4.56 43.87
N GLY A 236 3.85 4.02 44.52
CA GLY A 236 2.97 4.80 45.38
C GLY A 236 2.12 5.86 44.66
N GLU A 237 2.01 7.04 45.29
CA GLU A 237 1.09 8.13 44.91
C GLU A 237 1.28 8.71 43.48
N ALA A 238 2.39 8.38 42.82
CA ALA A 238 2.65 8.79 41.44
C ALA A 238 1.86 8.02 40.39
N LEU A 239 1.12 6.98 40.76
CA LEU A 239 0.35 6.10 39.86
C LEU A 239 -1.13 6.13 40.19
N SER A 240 -1.98 6.18 39.17
CA SER A 240 -3.41 5.89 39.32
C SER A 240 -3.61 4.41 39.66
N ASP A 241 -4.74 4.06 40.30
CA ASP A 241 -5.10 2.68 40.68
C ASP A 241 -4.96 1.71 39.49
N ARG A 242 -5.37 2.12 38.30
CA ARG A 242 -5.25 1.33 37.08
C ARG A 242 -3.78 1.08 36.69
N GLN A 243 -2.91 2.09 36.81
CA GLN A 243 -1.48 1.94 36.54
C GLN A 243 -0.81 1.05 37.59
N GLN A 244 -1.16 1.23 38.87
CA GLN A 244 -0.70 0.39 39.95
C GLN A 244 -1.05 -1.08 39.69
N ALA A 245 -2.30 -1.37 39.34
CA ALA A 245 -2.78 -2.73 39.06
C ALA A 245 -2.06 -3.41 37.86
N VAL A 246 -1.51 -2.64 36.94
CA VAL A 246 -0.69 -3.15 35.83
C VAL A 246 0.75 -3.39 36.30
N VAL A 247 1.35 -2.40 36.96
CA VAL A 247 2.75 -2.45 37.40
C VAL A 247 3.00 -3.62 38.38
N THR A 248 2.08 -3.86 39.34
CA THR A 248 2.19 -4.95 40.31
C THR A 248 2.12 -6.36 39.70
N LYS A 249 1.55 -6.48 38.49
CA LYS A 249 1.48 -7.78 37.79
C LYS A 249 2.75 -8.11 36.99
N ILE A 250 3.64 -7.13 36.81
CA ILE A 250 4.84 -7.34 36.02
C ILE A 250 5.98 -7.76 36.95
N ASP A 251 6.42 -8.99 36.77
CA ASP A 251 7.61 -9.51 37.44
C ASP A 251 8.87 -8.93 36.79
N ARG A 252 9.63 -8.20 37.61
CA ARG A 252 10.82 -7.50 37.14
C ARG A 252 11.98 -8.45 36.83
N GLU A 253 12.12 -9.53 37.56
CA GLU A 253 13.14 -10.55 37.31
C GLU A 253 12.88 -11.24 35.99
N GLN A 254 11.63 -11.61 35.73
CA GLN A 254 11.22 -12.16 34.45
C GLN A 254 11.38 -11.16 33.30
N LEU A 255 11.08 -9.87 33.54
CA LEU A 255 11.30 -8.82 32.54
C LEU A 255 12.77 -8.74 32.17
N GLU A 256 13.65 -8.70 33.16
CA GLU A 256 15.11 -8.68 32.97
C GLU A 256 15.59 -9.95 32.23
N ALA A 257 15.17 -11.12 32.67
CA ALA A 257 15.56 -12.40 32.06
C ALA A 257 15.12 -12.51 30.58
N LYS A 258 13.95 -11.96 30.23
CA LYS A 258 13.38 -12.09 28.88
C LYS A 258 13.72 -10.94 27.95
N LEU A 259 13.95 -9.73 28.44
CA LEU A 259 14.18 -8.53 27.65
C LEU A 259 15.54 -7.88 27.89
N GLY A 260 16.30 -8.29 28.91
CA GLY A 260 17.62 -7.72 29.26
C GLY A 260 18.63 -7.77 28.12
N TRP A 261 18.50 -8.74 27.20
CA TRP A 261 19.31 -8.83 26.00
C TRP A 261 19.31 -7.55 25.11
N LEU A 262 18.25 -6.75 25.19
CA LEU A 262 18.14 -5.48 24.44
C LEU A 262 19.26 -4.49 24.82
N ARG A 263 19.83 -4.58 26.02
CA ARG A 263 20.93 -3.70 26.43
C ARG A 263 22.17 -3.88 25.56
N ASN A 264 22.41 -5.09 25.06
CA ASN A 264 23.55 -5.36 24.17
C ASN A 264 23.41 -4.64 22.81
N TYR A 265 22.18 -4.22 22.47
CA TYR A 265 21.88 -3.53 21.22
C TYR A 265 21.58 -2.03 21.39
N ARG A 266 21.75 -1.47 22.58
CA ARG A 266 21.38 -0.08 22.91
C ARG A 266 21.89 0.94 21.87
N GLU A 267 23.18 0.94 21.62
CA GLU A 267 23.80 1.85 20.65
C GLU A 267 23.31 1.60 19.21
N ALA A 268 23.12 0.33 18.87
CA ALA A 268 22.60 -0.06 17.57
C ALA A 268 21.14 0.40 17.38
N ILE A 269 20.29 0.17 18.38
CA ILE A 269 18.88 0.59 18.37
C ILE A 269 18.80 2.14 18.23
N GLU A 270 19.66 2.88 18.93
CA GLU A 270 19.69 4.33 18.83
C GLU A 270 20.13 4.76 17.42
N ARG A 271 21.21 4.19 16.88
CA ARG A 271 21.68 4.47 15.52
C ARG A 271 20.63 4.13 14.47
N TRP A 272 20.02 2.96 14.53
CA TRP A 272 18.95 2.54 13.60
C TRP A 272 17.71 3.43 13.70
N SER A 273 17.38 3.89 14.94
CA SER A 273 16.28 4.83 15.18
C SER A 273 16.55 6.18 14.53
N GLN A 274 17.79 6.66 14.55
CA GLN A 274 18.17 7.92 13.92
C GLN A 274 18.14 7.83 12.39
N TRP A 275 18.62 6.74 11.79
CA TRP A 275 18.48 6.50 10.35
C TRP A 275 16.99 6.51 9.94
N HIS A 276 16.19 5.73 10.68
CA HIS A 276 14.76 5.69 10.42
C HIS A 276 14.10 7.08 10.59
N GLU A 277 14.42 7.82 11.64
CA GLU A 277 13.85 9.15 11.88
C GLU A 277 14.22 10.12 10.76
N ALA A 278 15.47 10.18 10.36
CA ALA A 278 15.96 11.03 9.27
C ALA A 278 15.21 10.76 7.96
N ILE A 279 15.12 9.49 7.57
CA ILE A 279 14.42 9.06 6.36
C ILE A 279 12.92 9.39 6.46
N GLN A 280 12.30 9.15 7.62
CA GLN A 280 10.86 9.40 7.81
C GLN A 280 10.50 10.90 7.80
N VAL A 281 11.41 11.80 8.10
CA VAL A 281 11.17 13.24 7.91
C VAL A 281 10.97 13.54 6.44
N VAL A 282 11.83 13.03 5.56
CA VAL A 282 11.74 13.23 4.11
C VAL A 282 10.51 12.56 3.52
N VAL A 283 10.28 11.28 3.86
CA VAL A 283 9.11 10.51 3.37
C VAL A 283 7.80 11.22 3.71
N ARG A 284 7.63 11.64 4.97
CA ARG A 284 6.40 12.32 5.41
C ARG A 284 6.22 13.69 4.76
N TYR A 285 7.30 14.42 4.56
CA TYR A 285 7.23 15.70 3.86
C TYR A 285 6.77 15.51 2.41
N VAL A 286 7.46 14.65 1.65
CA VAL A 286 7.13 14.40 0.24
C VAL A 286 5.73 13.82 0.07
N ARG A 287 5.32 12.90 0.94
CA ARG A 287 3.95 12.37 0.93
C ARG A 287 2.90 13.48 1.11
N ARG A 288 3.16 14.44 1.99
CA ARG A 288 2.19 15.49 2.33
C ARG A 288 2.21 16.65 1.33
N TYR A 289 3.38 17.09 0.93
CA TYR A 289 3.55 18.31 0.14
C TYR A 289 4.05 18.07 -1.29
N GLY A 290 4.48 16.86 -1.61
CA GLY A 290 5.12 16.57 -2.89
C GLY A 290 6.55 17.12 -2.96
N ILE A 291 7.06 17.19 -4.20
CA ILE A 291 8.40 17.69 -4.52
C ILE A 291 8.27 18.97 -5.33
N GLY A 292 8.71 20.08 -4.75
CA GLY A 292 8.82 21.40 -5.39
C GLY A 292 10.26 21.87 -5.45
N ARG A 293 10.48 23.04 -6.07
CA ARG A 293 11.83 23.63 -6.19
C ARG A 293 12.51 23.87 -4.84
N ASP A 294 11.75 24.27 -3.83
CA ASP A 294 12.26 24.61 -2.50
C ASP A 294 12.26 23.43 -1.51
N SER A 295 11.85 22.24 -1.97
CA SER A 295 11.70 21.07 -1.09
C SER A 295 13.00 20.71 -0.39
N VAL A 296 14.16 20.78 -1.07
CA VAL A 296 15.46 20.45 -0.48
C VAL A 296 15.83 21.45 0.62
N ALA A 297 15.62 22.75 0.41
CA ALA A 297 15.91 23.79 1.40
C ALA A 297 15.03 23.63 2.65
N THR A 298 13.72 23.41 2.44
CA THR A 298 12.75 23.16 3.49
C THR A 298 13.12 21.92 4.32
N LEU A 299 13.44 20.83 3.64
CA LEU A 299 13.83 19.57 4.28
C LEU A 299 15.13 19.71 5.08
N ARG A 300 16.13 20.44 4.56
CA ARG A 300 17.36 20.74 5.32
C ARG A 300 17.05 21.46 6.63
N SER A 301 16.16 22.45 6.61
CA SER A 301 15.74 23.17 7.81
C SER A 301 15.03 22.24 8.81
N LEU A 302 14.13 21.36 8.33
CA LEU A 302 13.44 20.39 9.17
C LEU A 302 14.40 19.36 9.80
N LEU A 303 15.41 18.91 9.05
CA LEU A 303 16.40 17.95 9.51
C LEU A 303 17.42 18.59 10.45
N ALA A 304 17.79 19.86 10.24
CA ALA A 304 18.68 20.61 11.15
C ALA A 304 18.07 20.78 12.56
N ALA A 305 16.75 20.86 12.66
CA ALA A 305 16.06 20.88 13.95
C ALA A 305 16.10 19.53 14.69
N LYS A 306 16.59 18.46 14.05
CA LYS A 306 16.75 17.14 14.65
C LYS A 306 18.17 16.93 15.16
N LYS A 307 18.29 16.34 16.36
CA LYS A 307 19.60 15.95 16.94
C LYS A 307 20.08 14.64 16.31
N LEU A 308 20.50 14.69 15.04
CA LEU A 308 20.99 13.51 14.33
C LEU A 308 22.49 13.32 14.58
N SER A 309 22.91 12.04 14.72
CA SER A 309 24.32 11.65 14.68
C SER A 309 24.93 11.87 13.29
N PRO A 310 26.25 11.79 13.13
CA PRO A 310 26.88 11.84 11.81
C PRO A 310 26.24 10.88 10.82
N SER A 311 26.10 9.60 11.18
CA SER A 311 25.49 8.59 10.30
C SER A 311 23.98 8.82 10.02
N GLY A 312 23.27 9.47 10.95
CA GLY A 312 21.89 9.92 10.71
C GLY A 312 21.82 11.07 9.71
N ARG A 313 22.82 11.98 9.74
CA ARG A 313 22.96 13.05 8.73
C ARG A 313 23.29 12.48 7.36
N ASP A 314 24.20 11.51 7.25
CA ASP A 314 24.53 10.86 5.98
C ASP A 314 23.30 10.21 5.34
N ALA A 315 22.45 9.56 6.15
CA ALA A 315 21.17 9.00 5.67
C ALA A 315 20.20 10.11 5.20
N ALA A 316 20.15 11.24 5.92
CA ALA A 316 19.34 12.39 5.53
C ALA A 316 19.85 13.00 4.21
N ASP A 317 21.15 13.20 4.07
CA ASP A 317 21.77 13.80 2.87
C ASP A 317 21.55 12.91 1.64
N THR A 318 21.64 11.59 1.80
CA THR A 318 21.31 10.66 0.73
C THR A 318 19.85 10.85 0.23
N MET A 319 18.91 11.00 1.15
CA MET A 319 17.51 11.26 0.78
C MET A 319 17.33 12.67 0.17
N LEU A 320 18.04 13.68 0.64
CA LEU A 320 18.00 15.04 0.09
C LEU A 320 18.53 15.09 -1.34
N ILE A 321 19.63 14.39 -1.64
CA ILE A 321 20.15 14.25 -3.00
C ILE A 321 19.08 13.67 -3.91
N PHE A 322 18.40 12.62 -3.45
CA PHE A 322 17.35 11.98 -4.22
C PHE A 322 16.14 12.90 -4.47
N VAL A 323 15.69 13.66 -3.47
CA VAL A 323 14.66 14.69 -3.65
C VAL A 323 15.13 15.77 -4.63
N GLY A 324 16.39 16.20 -4.52
CA GLY A 324 16.99 17.20 -5.41
C GLY A 324 16.98 16.77 -6.88
N LEU A 325 17.29 15.50 -7.16
CA LEU A 325 17.22 14.95 -8.51
C LEU A 325 15.80 15.06 -9.11
N HIS A 326 14.77 14.73 -8.31
CA HIS A 326 13.38 14.87 -8.77
C HIS A 326 12.90 16.32 -8.84
N ALA A 327 13.42 17.21 -7.99
CA ALA A 327 13.08 18.62 -8.02
C ALA A 327 13.50 19.32 -9.33
N THR A 328 14.47 18.77 -10.06
CA THR A 328 14.87 19.30 -11.39
C THR A 328 13.76 19.16 -12.43
N ALA A 329 12.82 18.24 -12.24
CA ALA A 329 11.67 18.03 -13.11
C ALA A 329 10.52 19.04 -12.90
N VAL A 330 10.61 19.89 -11.87
CA VAL A 330 9.62 20.94 -11.59
C VAL A 330 9.75 22.07 -12.59
N ARG A 331 8.69 22.35 -13.35
CA ARG A 331 8.72 23.30 -14.48
C ARG A 331 8.53 24.76 -14.10
N HIS A 332 7.64 25.01 -13.15
CA HIS A 332 7.31 26.38 -12.75
C HIS A 332 7.24 26.54 -11.24
N ALA A 333 7.30 27.78 -10.77
CA ALA A 333 7.14 28.09 -9.36
C ALA A 333 5.76 27.66 -8.87
N GLY A 334 5.71 27.00 -7.72
CA GLY A 334 4.46 26.48 -7.15
C GLY A 334 4.03 25.11 -7.65
N GLU A 335 4.65 24.55 -8.70
CA GLU A 335 4.40 23.15 -9.07
C GLU A 335 4.93 22.22 -8.00
N LEU A 336 4.11 21.24 -7.62
CA LEU A 336 4.43 20.21 -6.63
C LEU A 336 4.18 18.84 -7.26
N LEU A 337 5.24 18.08 -7.49
CA LEU A 337 5.17 16.73 -8.04
C LEU A 337 4.81 15.71 -6.95
N ILE A 338 3.99 14.73 -7.30
CA ILE A 338 3.68 13.61 -6.41
C ILE A 338 4.92 12.71 -6.32
N GLY A 339 5.26 12.26 -5.11
CA GLY A 339 6.39 11.35 -4.85
C GLY A 339 5.99 10.19 -3.94
N SER A 340 4.73 9.74 -4.01
CA SER A 340 4.23 8.60 -3.23
C SER A 340 3.18 7.81 -4.02
N THR A 341 3.30 6.49 -4.00
CA THR A 341 2.33 5.52 -4.53
C THR A 341 1.60 4.75 -3.43
N GLU A 342 1.72 5.14 -2.14
CA GLU A 342 1.10 4.43 -1.01
C GLU A 342 -0.41 4.22 -1.17
N ILE A 343 -1.09 5.10 -1.90
CA ILE A 343 -2.52 4.95 -2.19
C ILE A 343 -2.79 3.70 -3.04
N LEU A 344 -1.88 3.32 -3.97
CA LEU A 344 -1.98 2.08 -4.75
C LEU A 344 -1.84 0.85 -3.85
N GLU A 345 -0.89 0.88 -2.89
CA GLU A 345 -0.74 -0.22 -1.92
C GLU A 345 -2.04 -0.44 -1.13
N SER A 346 -2.70 0.66 -0.73
CA SER A 346 -4.00 0.59 -0.06
C SER A 346 -5.07 -0.05 -0.94
N LEU A 347 -5.17 0.35 -2.21
CA LEU A 347 -6.12 -0.22 -3.18
C LEU A 347 -5.85 -1.71 -3.43
N PHE A 348 -4.59 -2.07 -3.64
CA PHE A 348 -4.20 -3.48 -3.83
C PHE A 348 -4.41 -4.33 -2.58
N GLY A 349 -4.23 -3.74 -1.40
CA GLY A 349 -4.55 -4.38 -0.13
C GLY A 349 -6.04 -4.73 -0.02
N GLU A 350 -6.93 -3.85 -0.48
CA GLU A 350 -8.37 -4.11 -0.52
C GLU A 350 -8.74 -5.16 -1.55
N LEU A 351 -8.18 -5.08 -2.75
CA LEU A 351 -8.37 -6.10 -3.77
C LEU A 351 -7.96 -7.49 -3.25
N LYS A 352 -6.77 -7.60 -2.64
CA LYS A 352 -6.30 -8.85 -2.02
C LYS A 352 -7.21 -9.33 -0.89
N THR A 353 -7.85 -8.42 -0.16
CA THR A 353 -8.82 -8.80 0.87
C THR A 353 -10.08 -9.41 0.26
N LEU A 354 -10.58 -8.85 -0.86
CA LEU A 354 -11.69 -9.43 -1.61
C LEU A 354 -11.32 -10.79 -2.23
N GLU A 355 -10.10 -10.94 -2.75
CA GLU A 355 -9.60 -12.19 -3.31
C GLU A 355 -9.53 -13.32 -2.27
N ARG A 356 -9.07 -13.03 -1.04
CA ARG A 356 -9.01 -14.01 0.05
C ARG A 356 -10.38 -14.53 0.48
N GLN A 357 -11.45 -13.84 0.17
CA GLN A 357 -12.82 -14.29 0.45
C GLN A 357 -13.32 -15.33 -0.56
N GLN A 358 -12.60 -15.56 -1.66
CA GLN A 358 -12.90 -16.58 -2.64
C GLN A 358 -12.27 -17.93 -2.24
N ALA A 359 -12.89 -19.03 -2.66
CA ALA A 359 -12.38 -20.38 -2.40
C ALA A 359 -11.14 -20.73 -3.22
N GLY A 360 -10.75 -19.91 -4.20
CA GLY A 360 -9.61 -20.10 -5.08
C GLY A 360 -8.66 -18.91 -5.00
N SER A 361 -7.36 -19.18 -5.00
CA SER A 361 -6.33 -18.17 -5.18
C SER A 361 -5.95 -18.09 -6.66
N GLY A 362 -5.67 -16.90 -7.15
CA GLY A 362 -5.18 -16.77 -8.50
C GLY A 362 -5.58 -15.46 -9.18
N LEU A 363 -4.96 -15.19 -10.34
CA LEU A 363 -5.40 -14.12 -11.22
C LEU A 363 -6.82 -14.46 -11.68
N THR A 364 -7.79 -13.71 -11.22
CA THR A 364 -9.21 -13.94 -11.54
C THR A 364 -9.81 -12.64 -12.08
N GLY A 365 -10.95 -12.76 -12.75
CA GLY A 365 -11.72 -11.58 -13.18
C GLY A 365 -12.02 -10.57 -12.07
N LEU A 366 -11.82 -10.95 -10.79
CA LEU A 366 -11.99 -10.03 -9.66
C LEU A 366 -11.00 -8.84 -9.69
N MET A 367 -9.94 -8.91 -10.50
CA MET A 367 -9.05 -7.76 -10.75
C MET A 367 -9.82 -6.53 -11.26
N LEU A 368 -10.93 -6.74 -12.01
CA LEU A 368 -11.82 -5.64 -12.41
C LEU A 368 -12.38 -4.87 -11.22
N ALA A 369 -12.50 -5.50 -10.04
CA ALA A 369 -12.95 -4.82 -8.84
C ALA A 369 -12.07 -3.61 -8.48
N LEU A 370 -10.82 -3.56 -8.95
CA LEU A 370 -9.93 -2.41 -8.74
C LEU A 370 -10.57 -1.10 -9.23
N GLY A 371 -11.21 -1.10 -10.40
CA GLY A 371 -11.93 0.06 -10.92
C GLY A 371 -13.11 0.49 -10.05
N ALA A 372 -13.83 -0.49 -9.51
CA ALA A 372 -14.94 -0.21 -8.59
C ALA A 372 -14.46 0.33 -7.22
N ILE A 373 -13.32 -0.16 -6.73
CA ILE A 373 -12.73 0.26 -5.46
C ILE A 373 -12.04 1.62 -5.58
N ALA A 374 -11.35 1.89 -6.68
CA ALA A 374 -10.63 3.13 -6.92
C ALA A 374 -11.54 4.34 -7.16
N SER A 375 -12.80 4.11 -7.56
CA SER A 375 -13.73 5.18 -7.91
C SER A 375 -14.66 5.50 -6.74
N HIS A 376 -15.03 6.78 -6.62
CA HIS A 376 -16.15 7.20 -5.78
C HIS A 376 -17.45 7.09 -6.59
N TRP A 377 -18.48 6.49 -6.01
CA TRP A 377 -19.73 6.21 -6.68
C TRP A 377 -20.91 6.83 -5.95
N THR A 378 -21.74 7.62 -6.63
CA THR A 378 -23.09 7.91 -6.18
C THR A 378 -24.02 6.73 -6.50
N ALA A 379 -25.24 6.75 -5.98
CA ALA A 379 -26.24 5.72 -6.28
C ALA A 379 -26.63 5.73 -7.78
N GLU A 380 -26.81 6.92 -8.35
CA GLU A 380 -27.15 7.16 -9.75
C GLU A 380 -26.03 6.69 -10.68
N GLU A 381 -24.79 6.99 -10.35
CA GLU A 381 -23.63 6.53 -11.13
C GLU A 381 -23.51 5.01 -11.11
N MET A 382 -23.74 4.37 -9.96
CA MET A 382 -23.74 2.90 -9.88
C MET A 382 -24.84 2.27 -10.73
N GLN A 383 -26.04 2.85 -10.69
CA GLN A 383 -27.16 2.38 -11.51
C GLN A 383 -26.82 2.51 -12.99
N LYS A 384 -26.40 3.70 -13.44
CA LYS A 384 -25.99 3.96 -14.82
C LYS A 384 -24.89 3.00 -15.26
N ALA A 385 -23.88 2.78 -14.43
CA ALA A 385 -22.80 1.87 -14.76
C ALA A 385 -23.26 0.42 -14.91
N LEU A 386 -24.17 -0.05 -14.05
CA LEU A 386 -24.73 -1.39 -14.14
C LEU A 386 -25.68 -1.54 -15.33
N GLU A 387 -26.44 -0.51 -15.69
CA GLU A 387 -27.29 -0.53 -16.91
C GLU A 387 -26.41 -0.55 -18.18
N ALA A 388 -25.36 0.26 -18.22
CA ALA A 388 -24.47 0.37 -19.39
C ALA A 388 -23.53 -0.83 -19.58
N THR A 389 -23.27 -1.63 -18.54
CA THR A 389 -22.25 -2.69 -18.59
C THR A 389 -22.88 -4.05 -18.27
N PRO A 390 -23.37 -4.81 -19.26
CA PRO A 390 -23.93 -6.14 -19.04
C PRO A 390 -22.84 -7.12 -18.57
N TRP A 391 -23.25 -8.17 -17.84
CA TRP A 391 -22.33 -9.21 -17.38
C TRP A 391 -21.54 -9.86 -18.53
N LYS A 392 -22.18 -10.07 -19.68
CA LYS A 392 -21.54 -10.64 -20.87
C LYS A 392 -20.31 -9.84 -21.29
N ALA A 393 -20.35 -8.51 -21.21
CA ALA A 393 -19.18 -7.66 -21.53
C ALA A 393 -18.05 -7.85 -20.51
N ALA A 394 -18.36 -7.91 -19.21
CA ALA A 394 -17.35 -8.18 -18.18
C ALA A 394 -16.74 -9.57 -18.34
N GLN A 395 -17.56 -10.58 -18.67
CA GLN A 395 -17.08 -11.93 -18.92
C GLN A 395 -16.17 -11.99 -20.15
N ALA A 396 -16.56 -11.36 -21.26
CA ALA A 396 -15.75 -11.31 -22.48
C ALA A 396 -14.37 -10.66 -22.24
N TRP A 397 -14.34 -9.56 -21.48
CA TRP A 397 -13.08 -8.92 -21.11
C TRP A 397 -12.18 -9.85 -20.26
N ILE A 398 -12.80 -10.60 -19.32
CA ILE A 398 -12.09 -11.55 -18.46
C ILE A 398 -11.52 -12.69 -19.31
N ASP A 399 -12.32 -13.27 -20.19
CA ASP A 399 -11.92 -14.39 -21.02
C ASP A 399 -10.79 -14.02 -21.98
N GLU A 400 -10.85 -12.82 -22.57
CA GLU A 400 -9.83 -12.32 -23.48
C GLU A 400 -8.51 -11.95 -22.75
N ARG A 401 -8.59 -11.28 -21.60
CA ARG A 401 -7.43 -10.65 -20.95
C ARG A 401 -6.81 -11.46 -19.83
N VAL A 402 -7.61 -12.25 -19.13
CA VAL A 402 -7.18 -13.03 -17.96
C VAL A 402 -7.05 -14.52 -18.30
N GLY A 403 -7.98 -15.02 -19.12
CA GLY A 403 -8.07 -16.43 -19.49
C GLY A 403 -8.52 -17.35 -18.35
N PRO A 404 -8.34 -18.67 -18.50
CA PRO A 404 -8.81 -19.66 -17.53
C PRO A 404 -8.02 -19.57 -16.21
N THR A 405 -8.75 -19.61 -15.10
CA THR A 405 -8.14 -19.60 -13.76
C THR A 405 -7.34 -20.89 -13.51
N VAL A 406 -6.35 -20.84 -12.60
CA VAL A 406 -5.57 -22.03 -12.18
C VAL A 406 -6.48 -23.17 -11.74
N GLN A 407 -7.59 -22.86 -11.07
CA GLN A 407 -8.55 -23.88 -10.65
C GLN A 407 -9.32 -24.48 -11.83
N SER A 408 -9.68 -23.69 -12.84
CA SER A 408 -10.27 -24.18 -14.08
C SER A 408 -9.31 -25.11 -14.83
N GLN A 409 -8.05 -24.68 -15.00
CA GLN A 409 -7.00 -25.49 -15.61
C GLN A 409 -6.78 -26.81 -14.87
N ARG A 410 -6.76 -26.78 -13.52
CA ARG A 410 -6.63 -28.00 -12.70
C ARG A 410 -7.81 -28.94 -12.93
N ARG A 411 -9.04 -28.46 -12.98
CA ARG A 411 -10.24 -29.28 -13.26
C ARG A 411 -10.16 -29.91 -14.63
N THR A 412 -9.76 -29.15 -15.65
CA THR A 412 -9.57 -29.66 -17.01
C THR A 412 -8.51 -30.77 -17.04
N LEU A 413 -7.38 -30.55 -16.39
CA LEU A 413 -6.33 -31.59 -16.29
C LEU A 413 -6.83 -32.82 -15.55
N GLN A 414 -7.55 -32.66 -14.43
CA GLN A 414 -8.11 -33.78 -13.70
C GLN A 414 -9.11 -34.56 -14.55
N ALA A 415 -9.98 -33.91 -15.32
CA ALA A 415 -10.90 -34.59 -16.21
C ALA A 415 -10.17 -35.40 -17.28
N ILE A 416 -9.13 -34.87 -17.90
CA ILE A 416 -8.31 -35.57 -18.90
C ILE A 416 -7.66 -36.84 -18.33
N PHE A 417 -7.14 -36.77 -17.08
CA PHE A 417 -6.40 -37.89 -16.48
C PHE A 417 -7.26 -38.84 -15.63
N ILE A 418 -8.54 -38.57 -15.42
CA ILE A 418 -9.50 -39.49 -14.77
C ILE A 418 -10.25 -40.33 -15.80
N GLU A 419 -10.40 -39.85 -17.04
CA GLU A 419 -11.05 -40.54 -18.15
C GLU A 419 -10.08 -41.46 -18.93
N THR A 420 -8.83 -41.53 -18.55
CA THR A 420 -7.81 -42.51 -19.03
C THR A 420 -7.49 -43.51 -17.95
#